data_b66becb32a042d1af45bd10ccf0da666
#
_entry.id   b66becb32a042d1af45bd10ccf0da666
#
_cell.length_a   1.000
_cell.length_b   1.000
_cell.length_c   1.000
_cell.angle_alpha   90.00
_cell.angle_beta   90.00
_cell.angle_gamma   90.00
#
_symmetry.space_group_name_H-M   'P 1'
#
loop_
_entity.id
_entity.type
_entity.pdbx_description
1 polymer ?
#
loop_
_entity_poly.entity_id
_entity_poly.type
_entity_poly.pdbx_seq_one_letter_code
_entity_poly.pdbx_strand_id
1 'polypeptide(L)'
;MPSFRTVLTTAFAATLTVGLAPGVATADSFDLDRTDIPALQARMASGRLTAVGLTTAYLSRIRAIDPQVNAVLAVNPRALAQAIASDVRRDAGRVRGPLDGIPVLVKDNVNTRDQQTTAGSRALRSRPVKDATLITRLRNAGAVILGKANLSEWANFRAKKPTSGWSAVGGQTHNPYVLDHNPCGSSAGSAAGVAASLSQVAIGSETDGSIVCPAGMTGTVGHKPSLGLVSRTGVVPISAARDTAGPIARNVVDAALTLSVLQGRDPSDPATARYPDDQPTDYAALLHPGALRGARVGLWRLPVLGPDTDTVVTHVKESLQRAGATVVEVTPPYQDRLAELEFPALLTEFHRDIDAYLATRPTGPRNLADLIAYNRRDPRERICFAGQELFEQALAAPGPRDPGYLANRAELSDLARRSLDETLAKHHLDAIASPTNPPAWRTDCTTGDDDVIPSSTPAAAAGYPDVTVPAGAVGPLPVGISFMGEQWSDARMLALAADYTRVAPARVSPRFLPALPGAVTG
;
A
#
# COMPACT_ATOMS: atom_id res chain seq x y z
N MET A 1 -51.78 -47.98 68.00
CA MET A 1 -50.41 -48.19 67.56
C MET A 1 -50.46 -48.65 66.08
N PRO A 2 -50.17 -47.83 65.10
CA PRO A 2 -50.10 -48.24 63.70
C PRO A 2 -48.65 -48.47 63.27
N SER A 3 -48.54 -49.57 62.47
CA SER A 3 -47.30 -50.10 61.90
C SER A 3 -46.82 -49.26 60.69
N PHE A 4 -45.54 -48.93 60.66
CA PHE A 4 -44.87 -48.34 59.50
C PHE A 4 -44.61 -49.43 58.43
N ARG A 5 -45.08 -49.20 57.23
CA ARG A 5 -44.73 -49.95 56.02
C ARG A 5 -43.57 -49.21 55.31
N THR A 6 -42.45 -49.91 55.15
CA THR A 6 -41.30 -49.47 54.39
C THR A 6 -41.58 -49.67 52.87
N VAL A 7 -41.48 -48.59 52.10
CA VAL A 7 -41.55 -48.64 50.63
C VAL A 7 -40.10 -48.63 50.11
N LEU A 8 -39.69 -49.70 49.45
CA LEU A 8 -38.43 -49.77 48.68
C LEU A 8 -38.64 -49.04 47.34
N THR A 9 -37.88 -47.99 47.13
CA THR A 9 -37.80 -47.32 45.84
C THR A 9 -36.54 -47.84 45.10
N THR A 10 -36.76 -48.58 44.01
CA THR A 10 -35.72 -49.03 43.05
C THR A 10 -35.37 -47.86 42.15
N ALA A 11 -34.11 -47.37 42.27
CA ALA A 11 -33.56 -46.35 41.37
C ALA A 11 -32.98 -47.04 40.11
N PHE A 12 -33.57 -46.73 38.94
CA PHE A 12 -33.01 -47.08 37.64
C PHE A 12 -31.88 -46.09 37.30
N ALA A 13 -30.66 -46.58 37.26
CA ALA A 13 -29.51 -45.80 36.73
C ALA A 13 -29.52 -45.88 35.21
N ALA A 14 -29.91 -44.80 34.53
CA ALA A 14 -29.72 -44.64 33.09
C ALA A 14 -28.28 -44.20 32.81
N THR A 15 -27.50 -45.10 32.26
CA THR A 15 -26.16 -44.77 31.71
C THR A 15 -26.31 -43.98 30.42
N LEU A 16 -26.06 -42.66 30.48
CA LEU A 16 -25.88 -41.82 29.29
C LEU A 16 -24.52 -42.16 28.66
N THR A 17 -24.52 -42.88 27.56
CA THR A 17 -23.35 -42.98 26.66
C THR A 17 -23.23 -41.64 25.90
N VAL A 18 -22.30 -40.79 26.35
CA VAL A 18 -21.87 -39.61 25.59
C VAL A 18 -21.10 -40.14 24.37
N GLY A 19 -21.76 -40.12 23.22
CA GLY A 19 -21.09 -40.35 21.94
C GLY A 19 -20.03 -39.26 21.75
N LEU A 20 -18.74 -39.64 21.66
CA LEU A 20 -17.68 -38.76 21.22
C LEU A 20 -18.09 -38.22 19.83
N ALA A 21 -18.28 -36.91 19.77
CA ALA A 21 -18.39 -36.20 18.51
C ALA A 21 -17.13 -36.46 17.67
N PRO A 22 -17.24 -36.57 16.33
CA PRO A 22 -16.08 -36.77 15.47
C PRO A 22 -15.10 -35.63 15.70
N GLY A 23 -13.82 -35.97 15.84
CA GLY A 23 -12.75 -35.07 16.23
C GLY A 23 -12.80 -33.77 15.45
N VAL A 24 -12.63 -32.69 16.19
CA VAL A 24 -12.29 -31.39 15.62
C VAL A 24 -11.04 -31.62 14.78
N ALA A 25 -11.20 -31.63 13.46
CA ALA A 25 -10.09 -31.70 12.54
C ALA A 25 -9.14 -30.57 12.94
N THR A 26 -7.92 -30.89 13.33
CA THR A 26 -6.85 -29.92 13.56
C THR A 26 -6.78 -29.08 12.32
N ALA A 27 -7.12 -27.79 12.43
CA ALA A 27 -7.04 -26.87 11.33
C ALA A 27 -5.63 -26.98 10.74
N ASP A 28 -5.56 -27.40 9.49
CA ASP A 28 -4.32 -27.57 8.74
C ASP A 28 -3.57 -26.24 8.82
N SER A 29 -2.45 -26.17 9.54
CA SER A 29 -1.73 -24.93 9.81
C SER A 29 -1.26 -24.34 8.48
N PHE A 30 -1.61 -23.10 8.20
CA PHE A 30 -1.11 -22.37 7.06
C PHE A 30 -0.25 -21.19 7.53
N ASP A 31 0.78 -20.88 6.76
CA ASP A 31 1.67 -19.78 7.05
C ASP A 31 1.12 -18.48 6.45
N LEU A 32 0.69 -17.55 7.31
CA LEU A 32 0.19 -16.22 6.90
C LEU A 32 1.22 -15.42 6.10
N ASP A 33 2.52 -15.67 6.31
CA ASP A 33 3.57 -14.94 5.62
C ASP A 33 3.82 -15.43 4.18
N ARG A 34 3.57 -16.72 3.93
CA ARG A 34 3.91 -17.37 2.65
C ARG A 34 2.72 -17.74 1.78
N THR A 35 1.51 -17.77 2.36
CA THR A 35 0.32 -18.20 1.61
C THR A 35 -0.24 -17.03 0.78
N ASP A 36 -0.42 -17.24 -0.52
CA ASP A 36 -1.03 -16.29 -1.45
C ASP A 36 -2.56 -16.42 -1.51
N ILE A 37 -3.22 -15.48 -2.17
CA ILE A 37 -4.69 -15.46 -2.32
C ILE A 37 -5.20 -16.72 -3.03
N PRO A 38 -4.62 -17.19 -4.16
CA PRO A 38 -5.06 -18.44 -4.79
C PRO A 38 -5.05 -19.65 -3.86
N ALA A 39 -3.99 -19.82 -3.07
CA ALA A 39 -3.89 -20.91 -2.09
C ALA A 39 -4.92 -20.75 -0.95
N LEU A 40 -5.17 -19.52 -0.47
CA LEU A 40 -6.21 -19.26 0.52
C LEU A 40 -7.60 -19.59 -0.04
N GLN A 41 -7.90 -19.19 -1.28
CA GLN A 41 -9.16 -19.49 -1.96
C GLN A 41 -9.36 -21.00 -2.15
N ALA A 42 -8.30 -21.73 -2.53
CA ALA A 42 -8.36 -23.19 -2.66
C ALA A 42 -8.65 -23.89 -1.30
N ARG A 43 -8.03 -23.38 -0.20
CA ARG A 43 -8.32 -23.87 1.16
C ARG A 43 -9.76 -23.58 1.58
N MET A 44 -10.27 -22.38 1.28
CA MET A 44 -11.66 -22.02 1.55
C MET A 44 -12.65 -22.84 0.71
N ALA A 45 -12.35 -23.08 -0.56
CA ALA A 45 -13.18 -23.89 -1.45
C ALA A 45 -13.26 -25.36 -1.00
N SER A 46 -12.19 -25.89 -0.40
CA SER A 46 -12.16 -27.26 0.14
C SER A 46 -12.66 -27.38 1.58
N GLY A 47 -13.15 -26.30 2.20
CA GLY A 47 -13.62 -26.28 3.60
C GLY A 47 -12.50 -26.40 4.65
N ARG A 48 -11.21 -26.41 4.25
CA ARG A 48 -10.08 -26.45 5.18
C ARG A 48 -9.78 -25.11 5.86
N LEU A 49 -10.39 -24.03 5.39
CA LEU A 49 -10.31 -22.67 5.92
C LEU A 49 -11.66 -22.01 5.77
N THR A 50 -12.00 -21.08 6.67
CA THR A 50 -13.13 -20.17 6.51
C THR A 50 -12.63 -18.72 6.47
N ALA A 51 -13.41 -17.80 5.90
CA ALA A 51 -13.09 -16.38 5.94
C ALA A 51 -13.05 -15.85 7.39
N VAL A 52 -13.91 -16.40 8.28
CA VAL A 52 -13.87 -16.13 9.72
C VAL A 52 -12.55 -16.60 10.33
N GLY A 53 -12.12 -17.82 10.02
CA GLY A 53 -10.86 -18.38 10.50
C GLY A 53 -9.64 -17.54 10.06
N LEU A 54 -9.60 -17.18 8.77
CA LEU A 54 -8.55 -16.32 8.20
C LEU A 54 -8.53 -14.93 8.85
N THR A 55 -9.70 -14.29 8.97
CA THR A 55 -9.83 -12.97 9.62
C THR A 55 -9.39 -13.02 11.08
N THR A 56 -9.80 -14.07 11.81
CA THR A 56 -9.40 -14.27 13.21
C THR A 56 -7.89 -14.46 13.36
N ALA A 57 -7.24 -15.19 12.45
CA ALA A 57 -5.80 -15.37 12.44
C ALA A 57 -5.06 -14.02 12.28
N TYR A 58 -5.50 -13.17 11.34
CA TYR A 58 -4.94 -11.82 11.17
C TYR A 58 -5.20 -10.92 12.38
N LEU A 59 -6.40 -10.94 12.96
CA LEU A 59 -6.71 -10.15 14.16
C LEU A 59 -5.86 -10.59 15.36
N SER A 60 -5.59 -11.88 15.49
CA SER A 60 -4.70 -12.42 16.54
C SER A 60 -3.26 -11.99 16.31
N ARG A 61 -2.79 -12.01 15.06
CA ARG A 61 -1.45 -11.55 14.71
C ARG A 61 -1.29 -10.04 14.93
N ILE A 62 -2.29 -9.22 14.58
CA ILE A 62 -2.30 -7.78 14.89
C ILE A 62 -2.09 -7.57 16.39
N ARG A 63 -2.86 -8.25 17.25
CA ARG A 63 -2.71 -8.12 18.71
C ARG A 63 -1.31 -8.51 19.21
N ALA A 64 -0.69 -9.51 18.61
CA ALA A 64 0.60 -10.05 19.04
C ALA A 64 1.79 -9.24 18.52
N ILE A 65 1.74 -8.74 17.30
CA ILE A 65 2.90 -8.17 16.57
C ILE A 65 2.79 -6.65 16.40
N ASP A 66 1.59 -6.12 16.14
CA ASP A 66 1.43 -4.70 15.82
C ASP A 66 1.88 -3.73 16.94
N PRO A 67 1.85 -4.07 18.25
CA PRO A 67 2.45 -3.22 19.26
C PRO A 67 3.93 -2.85 19.04
N GLN A 68 4.67 -3.65 18.26
CA GLN A 68 6.06 -3.38 17.89
C GLN A 68 6.18 -2.60 16.56
N VAL A 69 5.22 -2.79 15.65
CA VAL A 69 5.27 -2.22 14.28
C VAL A 69 4.45 -0.95 14.17
N ASN A 70 3.33 -0.88 14.89
CA ASN A 70 2.38 0.24 14.88
C ASN A 70 1.87 0.58 13.46
N ALA A 71 1.57 -0.47 12.68
CA ALA A 71 1.09 -0.35 11.31
C ALA A 71 -0.43 -0.20 11.21
N VAL A 72 -1.19 -0.70 12.22
CA VAL A 72 -2.65 -0.72 12.22
C VAL A 72 -3.20 0.36 13.13
N LEU A 73 -3.72 1.42 12.53
CA LEU A 73 -4.29 2.56 13.25
C LEU A 73 -5.60 2.19 13.97
N ALA A 74 -6.44 1.38 13.33
CA ALA A 74 -7.71 0.94 13.89
C ALA A 74 -8.20 -0.35 13.22
N VAL A 75 -8.57 -1.34 14.02
CA VAL A 75 -9.26 -2.55 13.54
C VAL A 75 -10.72 -2.21 13.23
N ASN A 76 -11.26 -2.76 12.15
CA ASN A 76 -12.66 -2.60 11.80
C ASN A 76 -13.54 -3.48 12.71
N PRO A 77 -14.45 -2.91 13.52
CA PRO A 77 -15.33 -3.70 14.38
C PRO A 77 -16.31 -4.61 13.62
N ARG A 78 -16.47 -4.36 12.30
CA ARG A 78 -17.34 -5.17 11.42
C ARG A 78 -16.56 -6.22 10.63
N ALA A 79 -15.24 -6.39 10.81
CA ALA A 79 -14.43 -7.32 10.02
C ALA A 79 -14.95 -8.77 10.12
N LEU A 80 -15.22 -9.26 11.33
CA LEU A 80 -15.77 -10.62 11.52
C LEU A 80 -17.17 -10.78 10.91
N ALA A 81 -18.04 -9.76 11.00
CA ALA A 81 -19.36 -9.83 10.35
C ALA A 81 -19.24 -9.89 8.81
N GLN A 82 -18.26 -9.19 8.22
CA GLN A 82 -17.98 -9.29 6.79
C GLN A 82 -17.44 -10.68 6.41
N ALA A 83 -16.59 -11.26 7.25
CA ALA A 83 -16.07 -12.62 7.06
C ALA A 83 -17.19 -13.68 7.15
N ILE A 84 -18.08 -13.59 8.14
CA ILE A 84 -19.27 -14.46 8.25
C ILE A 84 -20.12 -14.36 6.99
N ALA A 85 -20.37 -13.15 6.49
CA ALA A 85 -21.13 -12.96 5.25
C ALA A 85 -20.43 -13.56 4.03
N SER A 86 -19.10 -13.63 4.00
CA SER A 86 -18.34 -14.35 2.96
C SER A 86 -18.55 -15.87 3.07
N ASP A 87 -18.44 -16.44 4.27
CA ASP A 87 -18.62 -17.88 4.48
C ASP A 87 -20.06 -18.30 4.08
N VAL A 88 -21.08 -17.54 4.49
CA VAL A 88 -22.49 -17.79 4.08
C VAL A 88 -22.66 -17.75 2.55
N ARG A 89 -21.99 -16.82 1.85
CA ARG A 89 -22.04 -16.79 0.38
C ARG A 89 -21.37 -18.00 -0.23
N ARG A 90 -20.24 -18.42 0.32
CA ARG A 90 -19.47 -19.58 -0.14
C ARG A 90 -20.28 -20.87 0.01
N ASP A 91 -20.89 -21.08 1.16
CA ASP A 91 -21.78 -22.23 1.42
C ASP A 91 -22.97 -22.28 0.46
N ALA A 92 -23.46 -21.10 0.04
CA ALA A 92 -24.51 -20.98 -0.95
C ALA A 92 -24.03 -21.03 -2.42
N GLY A 93 -22.74 -21.30 -2.69
CA GLY A 93 -22.17 -21.31 -4.05
C GLY A 93 -22.10 -19.94 -4.73
N ARG A 94 -22.14 -18.83 -3.97
CA ARG A 94 -22.22 -17.45 -4.48
C ARG A 94 -20.96 -16.63 -4.20
N VAL A 95 -19.79 -17.23 -4.38
CA VAL A 95 -18.51 -16.54 -4.24
C VAL A 95 -18.40 -15.40 -5.25
N ARG A 96 -17.92 -14.24 -4.83
CA ARG A 96 -17.88 -12.99 -5.62
C ARG A 96 -16.58 -12.79 -6.42
N GLY A 97 -15.61 -13.66 -6.25
CA GLY A 97 -14.31 -13.58 -6.94
C GLY A 97 -13.14 -13.84 -6.02
N PRO A 98 -11.91 -13.56 -6.50
CA PRO A 98 -10.69 -13.95 -5.80
C PRO A 98 -10.48 -13.25 -4.45
N LEU A 99 -11.09 -12.08 -4.24
CA LEU A 99 -10.98 -11.36 -2.96
C LEU A 99 -12.12 -11.68 -1.97
N ASP A 100 -13.08 -12.57 -2.30
CA ASP A 100 -14.17 -12.88 -1.36
C ASP A 100 -13.63 -13.58 -0.11
N GLY A 101 -13.79 -12.92 1.04
CA GLY A 101 -13.29 -13.37 2.34
C GLY A 101 -11.83 -13.02 2.64
N ILE A 102 -11.14 -12.31 1.73
CA ILE A 102 -9.73 -11.91 1.93
C ILE A 102 -9.63 -10.63 2.76
N PRO A 103 -8.87 -10.62 3.87
CA PRO A 103 -8.65 -9.44 4.69
C PRO A 103 -7.73 -8.41 4.02
N VAL A 104 -8.19 -7.14 4.02
CA VAL A 104 -7.52 -5.99 3.39
C VAL A 104 -7.37 -4.86 4.42
N LEU A 105 -6.14 -4.36 4.62
CA LEU A 105 -5.90 -3.08 5.31
C LEU A 105 -6.03 -1.91 4.33
N VAL A 106 -6.52 -0.78 4.83
CA VAL A 106 -6.78 0.40 4.01
C VAL A 106 -6.07 1.61 4.61
N LYS A 107 -5.19 2.26 3.84
CA LYS A 107 -4.50 3.50 4.26
C LYS A 107 -5.51 4.53 4.77
N ASP A 108 -5.18 5.21 5.86
CA ASP A 108 -6.15 6.07 6.55
C ASP A 108 -6.43 7.41 5.87
N ASN A 109 -6.00 7.58 4.64
CA ASN A 109 -6.46 8.65 3.76
C ASN A 109 -7.56 8.21 2.77
N VAL A 110 -8.02 6.96 2.83
CA VAL A 110 -9.09 6.41 1.98
C VAL A 110 -10.38 6.31 2.78
N ASN A 111 -11.45 6.92 2.29
CA ASN A 111 -12.74 6.97 2.96
C ASN A 111 -13.36 5.57 3.13
N THR A 112 -13.70 5.22 4.38
CA THR A 112 -14.50 4.05 4.75
C THR A 112 -15.65 4.51 5.64
N ARG A 113 -16.90 4.32 5.20
CA ARG A 113 -18.11 4.84 5.88
C ARG A 113 -18.32 4.30 7.31
N ASP A 114 -17.72 3.16 7.62
CA ASP A 114 -17.84 2.48 8.92
C ASP A 114 -16.69 2.80 9.89
N GLN A 115 -15.65 3.52 9.43
CA GLN A 115 -14.52 3.94 10.24
C GLN A 115 -14.18 5.42 9.99
N GLN A 116 -13.40 6.02 10.89
CA GLN A 116 -12.84 7.35 10.66
C GLN A 116 -11.85 7.31 9.50
N THR A 117 -11.69 8.42 8.82
CA THR A 117 -10.63 8.68 7.84
C THR A 117 -9.97 9.98 8.23
N THR A 118 -8.74 9.90 8.73
CA THR A 118 -8.09 11.00 9.43
C THR A 118 -6.93 11.62 8.66
N ALA A 119 -6.42 10.98 7.61
CA ALA A 119 -5.15 11.35 6.98
C ALA A 119 -3.99 11.49 8.00
N GLY A 120 -4.08 10.78 9.14
CA GLY A 120 -3.13 10.85 10.24
C GLY A 120 -3.33 12.04 11.18
N SER A 121 -4.25 12.96 10.89
CA SER A 121 -4.47 14.18 11.66
C SER A 121 -5.68 14.08 12.57
N ARG A 122 -5.58 14.68 13.74
CA ARG A 122 -6.65 14.81 14.73
C ARG A 122 -7.74 15.78 14.28
N ALA A 123 -7.46 16.59 13.25
CA ALA A 123 -8.41 17.51 12.63
C ALA A 123 -9.56 16.79 11.90
N LEU A 124 -9.34 15.55 11.42
CA LEU A 124 -10.30 14.79 10.62
C LEU A 124 -10.85 13.54 11.35
N ARG A 125 -11.43 13.72 12.53
CA ARG A 125 -11.97 12.62 13.34
C ARG A 125 -13.41 12.18 13.03
N SER A 126 -14.04 12.76 12.00
CA SER A 126 -15.37 12.35 11.59
C SER A 126 -15.33 11.14 10.65
N ARG A 127 -16.41 10.34 10.66
CA ARG A 127 -16.59 9.31 9.63
C ARG A 127 -17.04 9.96 8.34
N PRO A 128 -16.50 9.54 7.18
CA PRO A 128 -17.01 9.99 5.89
C PRO A 128 -18.43 9.49 5.67
N VAL A 129 -19.21 10.25 4.90
CA VAL A 129 -20.61 9.91 4.60
C VAL A 129 -20.69 8.67 3.69
N LYS A 130 -19.71 8.50 2.79
CA LYS A 130 -19.66 7.43 1.79
C LYS A 130 -18.30 6.74 1.80
N ASP A 131 -18.28 5.48 1.38
CA ASP A 131 -17.04 4.80 1.00
C ASP A 131 -16.40 5.48 -0.20
N ALA A 132 -15.07 5.43 -0.29
CA ALA A 132 -14.37 5.67 -1.54
C ALA A 132 -14.83 4.66 -2.61
N THR A 133 -14.77 5.03 -3.89
CA THR A 133 -15.17 4.11 -4.97
C THR A 133 -14.40 2.80 -4.92
N LEU A 134 -13.09 2.86 -4.68
CA LEU A 134 -12.25 1.66 -4.54
C LEU A 134 -12.69 0.75 -3.36
N ILE A 135 -13.15 1.33 -2.24
CA ILE A 135 -13.68 0.57 -1.10
C ILE A 135 -15.03 -0.08 -1.45
N THR A 136 -15.87 0.62 -2.20
CA THR A 136 -17.13 0.05 -2.71
C THR A 136 -16.84 -1.17 -3.61
N ARG A 137 -15.83 -1.10 -4.47
CA ARG A 137 -15.40 -2.23 -5.33
C ARG A 137 -14.88 -3.40 -4.51
N LEU A 138 -14.01 -3.16 -3.52
CA LEU A 138 -13.53 -4.21 -2.61
C LEU A 138 -14.69 -4.91 -1.87
N ARG A 139 -15.66 -4.15 -1.34
CA ARG A 139 -16.84 -4.72 -0.68
C ARG A 139 -17.72 -5.52 -1.65
N ASN A 140 -17.88 -5.04 -2.88
CA ASN A 140 -18.63 -5.73 -3.92
C ASN A 140 -17.95 -7.04 -4.33
N ALA A 141 -16.62 -7.09 -4.33
CA ALA A 141 -15.83 -8.30 -4.52
C ALA A 141 -15.80 -9.23 -3.29
N GLY A 142 -16.45 -8.84 -2.18
CA GLY A 142 -16.52 -9.64 -0.96
C GLY A 142 -15.30 -9.55 -0.03
N ALA A 143 -14.36 -8.65 -0.28
CA ALA A 143 -13.19 -8.46 0.57
C ALA A 143 -13.60 -8.03 1.99
N VAL A 144 -12.86 -8.48 2.99
CA VAL A 144 -13.02 -8.10 4.39
C VAL A 144 -12.15 -6.86 4.66
N ILE A 145 -12.79 -5.71 4.86
CA ILE A 145 -12.05 -4.52 5.30
C ILE A 145 -11.62 -4.73 6.75
N LEU A 146 -10.33 -5.09 6.93
CA LEU A 146 -9.78 -5.51 8.22
C LEU A 146 -9.59 -4.33 9.18
N GLY A 147 -9.20 -3.18 8.63
CA GLY A 147 -8.93 -1.98 9.42
C GLY A 147 -8.31 -0.86 8.62
N LYS A 148 -7.92 0.21 9.34
CA LYS A 148 -7.20 1.36 8.81
C LYS A 148 -5.72 1.20 9.10
N ALA A 149 -4.88 1.35 8.07
CA ALA A 149 -3.43 1.37 8.20
C ALA A 149 -2.94 2.77 8.54
N ASN A 150 -1.98 2.88 9.44
CA ASN A 150 -1.28 4.12 9.73
C ASN A 150 -0.55 4.65 8.48
N LEU A 151 -0.18 5.92 8.50
CA LEU A 151 0.43 6.60 7.35
C LEU A 151 1.27 7.76 7.85
N SER A 152 2.12 8.30 7.00
CA SER A 152 2.69 9.63 7.26
C SER A 152 1.57 10.66 7.23
N GLU A 153 1.49 11.50 8.24
CA GLU A 153 0.45 12.53 8.38
C GLU A 153 0.36 13.40 7.13
N TRP A 154 -0.86 13.59 6.60
CA TRP A 154 -1.11 14.33 5.36
C TRP A 154 -0.25 13.86 4.18
N ALA A 155 0.11 12.58 4.16
CA ALA A 155 0.96 11.97 3.15
C ALA A 155 2.33 12.68 3.00
N ASN A 156 2.92 13.14 4.10
CA ASN A 156 4.14 13.95 4.20
C ASN A 156 4.02 15.41 3.70
N PHE A 157 2.82 15.88 3.31
CA PHE A 157 2.67 17.20 2.69
C PHE A 157 2.28 18.31 3.68
N ARG A 158 2.71 18.24 4.96
CA ARG A 158 2.48 19.32 5.95
C ARG A 158 3.71 20.17 6.22
N ALA A 159 4.86 19.55 6.42
CA ALA A 159 6.13 20.20 6.79
C ALA A 159 7.25 19.83 5.82
N LYS A 160 8.28 20.69 5.74
CA LYS A 160 9.45 20.47 4.87
C LYS A 160 10.36 19.32 5.31
N LYS A 161 10.34 18.98 6.60
CA LYS A 161 11.09 17.87 7.18
C LYS A 161 10.11 16.93 7.90
N PRO A 162 9.33 16.15 7.16
CA PRO A 162 8.46 15.17 7.76
C PRO A 162 9.27 14.00 8.31
N THR A 163 8.64 13.18 9.14
CA THR A 163 9.14 11.85 9.51
C THR A 163 8.15 10.84 8.99
N SER A 164 8.53 10.11 7.96
CA SER A 164 7.67 9.12 7.32
C SER A 164 7.20 8.05 8.31
N GLY A 165 5.95 7.67 8.18
CA GLY A 165 5.29 6.73 9.09
C GLY A 165 4.77 7.31 10.39
N TRP A 166 5.05 8.58 10.72
CA TRP A 166 4.47 9.23 11.88
C TRP A 166 3.12 9.90 11.57
N SER A 167 2.20 9.79 12.51
CA SER A 167 0.94 10.53 12.48
C SER A 167 0.52 10.99 13.88
N ALA A 168 -0.16 12.14 13.98
CA ALA A 168 -0.66 12.66 15.26
C ALA A 168 -1.78 11.79 15.88
N VAL A 169 -2.39 10.92 15.08
CA VAL A 169 -3.43 9.98 15.51
C VAL A 169 -2.84 8.66 15.96
N GLY A 170 -1.84 8.13 15.25
CA GLY A 170 -1.30 6.78 15.45
C GLY A 170 0.12 6.72 16.01
N GLY A 171 0.87 7.82 16.02
CA GLY A 171 2.31 7.77 16.34
C GLY A 171 3.15 7.21 15.19
N GLN A 172 4.33 6.71 15.49
CA GLN A 172 5.30 6.22 14.51
C GLN A 172 5.03 4.77 14.11
N THR A 173 4.95 4.50 12.82
CA THR A 173 5.07 3.15 12.25
C THR A 173 6.54 2.78 12.11
N HIS A 174 6.92 1.59 12.55
CA HIS A 174 8.28 1.09 12.54
C HIS A 174 8.53 0.14 11.37
N ASN A 175 9.76 0.10 10.88
CA ASN A 175 10.16 -0.87 9.86
C ASN A 175 10.23 -2.27 10.50
N PRO A 176 9.48 -3.29 10.01
CA PRO A 176 9.42 -4.60 10.65
C PRO A 176 10.71 -5.41 10.55
N TYR A 177 11.66 -4.99 9.70
CA TYR A 177 12.99 -5.63 9.64
C TYR A 177 13.90 -5.14 10.75
N VAL A 178 13.91 -3.80 10.99
CA VAL A 178 14.71 -3.14 12.05
C VAL A 178 13.85 -2.01 12.63
N LEU A 179 13.41 -2.17 13.87
CA LEU A 179 12.34 -1.36 14.47
C LEU A 179 12.71 0.11 14.71
N ASP A 180 14.00 0.45 14.85
CA ASP A 180 14.45 1.85 14.97
C ASP A 180 14.68 2.52 13.61
N HIS A 181 14.39 1.81 12.49
CA HIS A 181 14.51 2.34 11.13
C HIS A 181 13.17 2.73 10.54
N ASN A 182 13.23 3.64 9.57
CA ASN A 182 12.06 4.21 8.92
C ASN A 182 11.47 3.21 7.91
N PRO A 183 10.14 3.03 7.86
CA PRO A 183 9.49 2.21 6.84
C PRO A 183 9.30 2.93 5.50
N CYS A 184 9.77 4.19 5.35
CA CYS A 184 9.34 5.14 4.35
C CYS A 184 7.83 5.47 4.44
N GLY A 185 7.34 6.27 3.54
CA GLY A 185 5.93 6.69 3.47
C GLY A 185 5.55 7.22 2.08
N SER A 186 4.35 7.65 2.00
CA SER A 186 3.37 7.86 3.09
C SER A 186 2.50 6.64 3.40
N SER A 187 2.51 5.55 2.61
CA SER A 187 1.74 4.32 2.87
C SER A 187 2.46 3.39 3.88
N ALA A 188 3.08 3.96 4.91
CA ALA A 188 3.94 3.29 5.87
C ALA A 188 3.26 2.08 6.55
N GLY A 189 2.10 2.27 7.16
CA GLY A 189 1.36 1.20 7.83
C GLY A 189 0.80 0.17 6.86
N SER A 190 0.44 0.56 5.62
CA SER A 190 0.02 -0.39 4.59
C SER A 190 1.15 -1.35 4.25
N ALA A 191 2.36 -0.85 4.00
CA ALA A 191 3.51 -1.66 3.62
C ALA A 191 4.07 -2.46 4.81
N ALA A 192 4.31 -1.82 5.96
CA ALA A 192 4.80 -2.49 7.16
C ALA A 192 3.81 -3.56 7.66
N GLY A 193 2.51 -3.29 7.59
CA GLY A 193 1.47 -4.25 7.98
C GLY A 193 1.44 -5.49 7.09
N VAL A 194 1.60 -5.33 5.77
CA VAL A 194 1.72 -6.46 4.82
C VAL A 194 3.03 -7.21 5.05
N ALA A 195 4.14 -6.51 5.22
CA ALA A 195 5.46 -7.13 5.49
C ALA A 195 5.45 -7.98 6.76
N ALA A 196 4.83 -7.47 7.85
CA ALA A 196 4.67 -8.16 9.12
C ALA A 196 3.53 -9.22 9.12
N SER A 197 2.88 -9.44 7.98
CA SER A 197 1.75 -10.37 7.82
C SER A 197 0.56 -10.04 8.74
N LEU A 198 0.25 -8.75 8.90
CA LEU A 198 -0.93 -8.27 9.64
C LEU A 198 -2.18 -8.19 8.74
N SER A 199 -2.01 -8.35 7.44
CA SER A 199 -3.07 -8.44 6.44
C SER A 199 -2.59 -9.23 5.23
N GLN A 200 -3.51 -9.75 4.41
CA GLN A 200 -3.13 -10.42 3.16
C GLN A 200 -2.59 -9.40 2.15
N VAL A 201 -3.34 -8.34 1.95
CA VAL A 201 -2.99 -7.20 1.11
C VAL A 201 -3.35 -5.89 1.82
N ALA A 202 -2.81 -4.78 1.35
CA ALA A 202 -3.22 -3.45 1.77
C ALA A 202 -3.41 -2.52 0.57
N ILE A 203 -4.18 -1.46 0.79
CA ILE A 203 -4.32 -0.36 -0.15
C ILE A 203 -3.43 0.78 0.32
N GLY A 204 -2.58 1.26 -0.59
CA GLY A 204 -1.80 2.49 -0.47
C GLY A 204 -2.34 3.60 -1.38
N SER A 205 -1.74 4.77 -1.29
CA SER A 205 -1.91 5.86 -2.26
C SER A 205 -0.58 6.54 -2.50
N GLU A 206 -0.41 7.07 -3.69
CA GLU A 206 0.83 7.72 -4.10
C GLU A 206 0.55 8.98 -4.91
N THR A 207 1.28 10.04 -4.58
CA THR A 207 1.46 11.24 -5.40
C THR A 207 2.83 11.20 -6.09
N ASP A 208 3.88 10.84 -5.31
CA ASP A 208 5.22 10.50 -5.77
C ASP A 208 5.89 9.61 -4.70
N GLY A 209 6.25 8.38 -5.03
CA GLY A 209 6.96 7.43 -4.18
C GLY A 209 6.14 6.78 -3.06
N SER A 210 4.95 7.27 -2.73
CA SER A 210 4.23 6.90 -1.49
C SER A 210 3.62 5.49 -1.46
N ILE A 211 3.67 4.70 -2.52
CA ILE A 211 3.42 3.25 -2.55
C ILE A 211 4.75 2.51 -2.71
N VAL A 212 5.53 2.92 -3.73
CA VAL A 212 6.72 2.16 -4.12
C VAL A 212 7.82 2.24 -3.07
N CYS A 213 8.09 3.42 -2.47
CA CYS A 213 9.13 3.54 -1.45
C CYS A 213 8.83 2.70 -0.19
N PRO A 214 7.69 2.83 0.50
CA PRO A 214 7.43 1.99 1.66
C PRO A 214 7.36 0.50 1.30
N ALA A 215 6.90 0.14 0.11
CA ALA A 215 6.95 -1.25 -0.34
C ALA A 215 8.38 -1.76 -0.52
N GLY A 216 9.26 -0.99 -1.16
CA GLY A 216 10.67 -1.33 -1.32
C GLY A 216 11.40 -1.48 0.03
N MET A 217 11.24 -0.50 0.94
CA MET A 217 11.90 -0.52 2.26
C MET A 217 11.34 -1.58 3.22
N THR A 218 10.16 -2.12 2.95
CA THR A 218 9.59 -3.20 3.76
C THR A 218 9.56 -4.55 3.04
N GLY A 219 10.29 -4.67 1.92
CA GLY A 219 10.42 -5.93 1.20
C GLY A 219 9.08 -6.49 0.71
N THR A 220 8.17 -5.63 0.29
CA THR A 220 6.86 -5.98 -0.27
C THR A 220 6.77 -5.56 -1.75
N VAL A 221 5.71 -5.99 -2.42
CA VAL A 221 5.34 -5.56 -3.77
C VAL A 221 4.42 -4.36 -3.64
N GLY A 222 4.76 -3.26 -4.30
CA GLY A 222 3.91 -2.08 -4.42
C GLY A 222 3.61 -1.78 -5.87
N HIS A 223 2.36 -1.51 -6.21
CA HIS A 223 2.00 -1.10 -7.55
C HIS A 223 1.31 0.26 -7.52
N LYS A 224 1.98 1.26 -8.08
CA LYS A 224 1.40 2.54 -8.46
C LYS A 224 0.82 2.41 -9.87
N PRO A 225 -0.51 2.29 -10.02
CA PRO A 225 -1.11 2.13 -11.35
C PRO A 225 -0.98 3.37 -12.22
N SER A 226 -1.23 3.21 -13.51
CA SER A 226 -1.46 4.32 -14.44
C SER A 226 -2.55 5.25 -13.91
N LEU A 227 -2.32 6.57 -13.98
CA LEU A 227 -3.27 7.58 -13.55
C LEU A 227 -4.61 7.42 -14.28
N GLY A 228 -5.69 7.25 -13.52
CA GLY A 228 -7.03 7.01 -14.05
C GLY A 228 -7.41 5.53 -14.19
N LEU A 229 -6.49 4.59 -13.91
CA LEU A 229 -6.83 3.17 -13.84
C LEU A 229 -7.69 2.85 -12.61
N VAL A 230 -7.38 3.47 -11.48
CA VAL A 230 -8.10 3.34 -10.21
C VAL A 230 -8.69 4.70 -9.83
N SER A 231 -9.97 4.71 -9.44
CA SER A 231 -10.66 5.92 -8.99
C SER A 231 -10.08 6.45 -7.67
N ARG A 232 -9.96 7.79 -7.58
CA ARG A 232 -9.53 8.52 -6.39
C ARG A 232 -10.70 9.17 -5.63
N THR A 233 -11.94 8.96 -6.08
CA THR A 233 -13.12 9.47 -5.37
C THR A 233 -13.13 8.97 -3.93
N GLY A 234 -13.08 9.90 -2.98
CA GLY A 234 -13.02 9.57 -1.55
C GLY A 234 -11.63 9.26 -1.01
N VAL A 235 -10.57 9.56 -1.74
CA VAL A 235 -9.18 9.59 -1.25
C VAL A 235 -8.83 11.02 -0.86
N VAL A 236 -8.23 11.22 0.32
CA VAL A 236 -7.72 12.54 0.74
C VAL A 236 -6.57 12.93 -0.19
N PRO A 237 -6.66 14.06 -0.90
CA PRO A 237 -5.73 14.39 -1.96
C PRO A 237 -4.46 15.08 -1.48
N ILE A 238 -3.39 14.96 -2.28
CA ILE A 238 -2.35 15.99 -2.44
C ILE A 238 -2.58 16.69 -3.77
N SER A 239 -2.68 15.94 -4.86
CA SER A 239 -2.84 16.46 -6.22
C SER A 239 -3.75 15.58 -7.07
N ALA A 240 -4.89 16.10 -7.47
CA ALA A 240 -5.77 15.43 -8.43
C ALA A 240 -5.12 15.23 -9.82
N ALA A 241 -3.99 15.86 -10.10
CA ALA A 241 -3.25 15.68 -11.35
C ALA A 241 -2.32 14.46 -11.36
N ARG A 242 -2.04 13.85 -10.17
CA ARG A 242 -1.07 12.75 -10.04
C ARG A 242 -1.50 11.64 -9.10
N ASP A 243 -2.28 11.95 -8.05
CA ASP A 243 -2.63 10.96 -7.03
C ASP A 243 -3.21 9.69 -7.67
N THR A 244 -2.77 8.57 -7.17
CA THR A 244 -3.36 7.27 -7.48
C THR A 244 -3.44 6.40 -6.23
N ALA A 245 -4.28 5.38 -6.26
CA ALA A 245 -4.36 4.37 -5.21
C ALA A 245 -4.01 3.00 -5.82
N GLY A 246 -3.30 2.18 -5.07
CA GLY A 246 -2.86 0.89 -5.58
C GLY A 246 -2.61 -0.14 -4.49
N PRO A 247 -2.42 -1.40 -4.89
CA PRO A 247 -2.19 -2.52 -3.98
C PRO A 247 -0.76 -2.56 -3.45
N ILE A 248 -0.64 -2.99 -2.20
CA ILE A 248 0.60 -3.44 -1.58
C ILE A 248 0.39 -4.88 -1.11
N ALA A 249 1.30 -5.79 -1.49
CA ALA A 249 1.17 -7.23 -1.25
C ALA A 249 2.54 -7.87 -0.97
N ARG A 250 2.54 -9.12 -0.49
CA ARG A 250 3.79 -9.88 -0.32
C ARG A 250 4.32 -10.50 -1.61
N ASN A 251 3.48 -10.59 -2.63
CA ASN A 251 3.81 -11.17 -3.95
C ASN A 251 3.03 -10.47 -5.07
N VAL A 252 3.49 -10.62 -6.30
CA VAL A 252 2.91 -9.95 -7.47
C VAL A 252 1.52 -10.49 -7.82
N VAL A 253 1.23 -11.77 -7.55
CA VAL A 253 -0.08 -12.39 -7.84
C VAL A 253 -1.17 -11.71 -7.02
N ASP A 254 -0.94 -11.53 -5.72
CA ASP A 254 -1.90 -10.88 -4.82
C ASP A 254 -2.09 -9.39 -5.18
N ALA A 255 -1.02 -8.70 -5.59
CA ALA A 255 -1.11 -7.33 -6.09
C ALA A 255 -1.96 -7.24 -7.37
N ALA A 256 -1.72 -8.14 -8.33
CA ALA A 256 -2.46 -8.20 -9.59
C ALA A 256 -3.96 -8.52 -9.39
N LEU A 257 -4.29 -9.50 -8.54
CA LEU A 257 -5.67 -9.83 -8.18
C LEU A 257 -6.37 -8.65 -7.50
N THR A 258 -5.65 -7.92 -6.65
CA THR A 258 -6.20 -6.75 -5.98
C THR A 258 -6.45 -5.62 -6.99
N LEU A 259 -5.49 -5.35 -7.90
CA LEU A 259 -5.66 -4.36 -8.96
C LEU A 259 -6.87 -4.66 -9.85
N SER A 260 -7.08 -5.94 -10.21
CA SER A 260 -8.24 -6.40 -11.01
C SER A 260 -9.58 -5.99 -10.39
N VAL A 261 -9.65 -5.89 -9.06
CA VAL A 261 -10.83 -5.43 -8.33
C VAL A 261 -10.92 -3.92 -8.22
N LEU A 262 -9.78 -3.22 -8.09
CA LEU A 262 -9.76 -1.77 -7.87
C LEU A 262 -10.06 -0.95 -9.13
N GLN A 263 -9.68 -1.44 -10.31
CA GLN A 263 -9.70 -0.74 -11.57
C GLN A 263 -11.10 -0.41 -12.11
N GLY A 264 -11.17 0.56 -13.02
CA GLY A 264 -12.36 0.83 -13.83
C GLY A 264 -12.80 2.28 -13.80
N ARG A 265 -13.75 2.62 -14.67
CA ARG A 265 -14.32 3.97 -14.80
C ARG A 265 -15.11 4.38 -13.57
N ASP A 266 -15.01 5.64 -13.20
CA ASP A 266 -15.83 6.31 -12.19
C ASP A 266 -16.21 7.71 -12.70
N PRO A 267 -17.49 7.97 -12.98
CA PRO A 267 -17.93 9.28 -13.47
C PRO A 267 -17.64 10.43 -12.49
N SER A 268 -17.40 10.11 -11.21
CA SER A 268 -17.05 11.11 -10.18
C SER A 268 -15.57 11.45 -10.14
N ASP A 269 -14.72 10.69 -10.87
CA ASP A 269 -13.28 10.97 -11.00
C ASP A 269 -12.91 11.22 -12.47
N PRO A 270 -12.68 12.50 -12.87
CA PRO A 270 -12.36 12.84 -14.26
C PRO A 270 -11.13 12.13 -14.84
N ALA A 271 -10.16 11.72 -14.01
CA ALA A 271 -8.99 11.00 -14.51
C ALA A 271 -9.37 9.66 -15.14
N THR A 272 -10.42 9.00 -14.61
CA THR A 272 -10.89 7.72 -15.14
C THR A 272 -11.64 7.82 -16.48
N ALA A 273 -11.91 9.03 -16.97
CA ALA A 273 -12.52 9.23 -18.28
C ALA A 273 -11.63 8.71 -19.42
N ARG A 274 -10.30 8.67 -19.19
CA ARG A 274 -9.30 8.13 -20.14
C ARG A 274 -9.07 6.63 -19.99
N TYR A 275 -9.76 5.95 -19.09
CA TYR A 275 -9.63 4.50 -18.90
C TYR A 275 -9.88 3.77 -20.23
N PRO A 276 -8.90 3.01 -20.77
CA PRO A 276 -9.05 2.30 -22.03
C PRO A 276 -10.07 1.17 -21.95
N ASP A 277 -10.79 0.92 -23.04
CA ASP A 277 -11.82 -0.12 -23.07
C ASP A 277 -11.23 -1.54 -23.16
N ASP A 278 -9.97 -1.66 -23.57
CA ASP A 278 -9.23 -2.91 -23.76
C ASP A 278 -8.41 -3.35 -22.54
N GLN A 279 -8.55 -2.66 -21.39
CA GLN A 279 -7.83 -3.05 -20.19
C GLN A 279 -8.22 -4.46 -19.72
N PRO A 280 -7.25 -5.27 -19.26
CA PRO A 280 -7.53 -6.60 -18.73
C PRO A 280 -8.50 -6.55 -17.55
N THR A 281 -9.46 -7.46 -17.49
CA THR A 281 -10.32 -7.65 -16.32
C THR A 281 -9.65 -8.47 -15.23
N ASP A 282 -8.65 -9.29 -15.59
CA ASP A 282 -7.86 -10.12 -14.69
C ASP A 282 -6.37 -9.98 -15.00
N TYR A 283 -5.68 -9.15 -14.22
CA TYR A 283 -4.24 -8.95 -14.35
C TYR A 283 -3.42 -10.17 -13.92
N ALA A 284 -3.95 -11.00 -13.00
CA ALA A 284 -3.24 -12.19 -12.54
C ALA A 284 -3.17 -13.27 -13.62
N ALA A 285 -4.17 -13.35 -14.48
CA ALA A 285 -4.16 -14.28 -15.62
C ALA A 285 -3.05 -13.97 -16.65
N LEU A 286 -2.50 -12.76 -16.63
CA LEU A 286 -1.42 -12.33 -17.53
C LEU A 286 -0.01 -12.58 -16.96
N LEU A 287 0.09 -13.05 -15.71
CA LEU A 287 1.37 -13.36 -15.07
C LEU A 287 1.85 -14.75 -15.51
N HIS A 288 2.73 -14.79 -16.50
CA HIS A 288 3.26 -16.05 -17.03
C HIS A 288 4.78 -16.13 -16.89
N PRO A 289 5.34 -17.33 -16.65
CA PRO A 289 6.78 -17.55 -16.68
C PRO A 289 7.37 -17.21 -18.06
N GLY A 290 8.56 -16.59 -18.06
CA GLY A 290 9.27 -16.23 -19.28
C GLY A 290 8.87 -14.86 -19.87
N ALA A 291 8.16 -14.02 -19.14
CA ALA A 291 7.86 -12.64 -19.55
C ALA A 291 9.14 -11.79 -19.80
N LEU A 292 10.24 -12.12 -19.11
CA LEU A 292 11.55 -11.49 -19.30
C LEU A 292 12.32 -12.02 -20.50
N ARG A 293 11.96 -13.20 -21.03
CA ARG A 293 12.70 -13.78 -22.16
C ARG A 293 12.52 -12.94 -23.42
N GLY A 294 13.63 -12.40 -23.95
CA GLY A 294 13.64 -11.51 -25.11
C GLY A 294 13.22 -10.08 -24.80
N ALA A 295 12.78 -9.78 -23.56
CA ALA A 295 12.49 -8.42 -23.15
C ALA A 295 13.76 -7.56 -23.15
N ARG A 296 13.59 -6.27 -23.46
CA ARG A 296 14.66 -5.27 -23.38
C ARG A 296 14.38 -4.34 -22.23
N VAL A 297 15.23 -4.36 -21.21
CA VAL A 297 15.06 -3.58 -19.97
C VAL A 297 16.15 -2.52 -19.87
N GLY A 298 15.75 -1.26 -19.78
CA GLY A 298 16.65 -0.16 -19.46
C GLY A 298 16.98 -0.17 -17.96
N LEU A 299 18.24 -0.20 -17.58
CA LEU A 299 18.65 -0.14 -16.20
C LEU A 299 19.14 1.27 -15.84
N TRP A 300 18.36 1.99 -15.05
CA TRP A 300 18.73 3.28 -14.48
C TRP A 300 19.31 3.08 -13.08
N ARG A 301 20.64 3.14 -12.96
CA ARG A 301 21.33 2.67 -11.74
C ARG A 301 21.22 3.58 -10.53
N LEU A 302 21.04 4.89 -10.71
CA LEU A 302 20.97 5.88 -9.62
C LEU A 302 22.14 5.77 -8.61
N PRO A 303 23.37 6.11 -9.00
CA PRO A 303 24.54 6.00 -8.10
C PRO A 303 24.43 6.83 -6.81
N VAL A 304 23.56 7.84 -6.80
CA VAL A 304 23.27 8.69 -5.62
C VAL A 304 22.75 7.88 -4.43
N LEU A 305 22.17 6.68 -4.64
CA LEU A 305 21.70 5.81 -3.57
C LEU A 305 22.81 5.03 -2.86
N GLY A 306 24.05 5.24 -3.25
CA GLY A 306 25.23 4.68 -2.61
C GLY A 306 25.68 3.30 -3.11
N PRO A 307 26.90 2.87 -2.73
CA PRO A 307 27.56 1.68 -3.27
C PRO A 307 26.86 0.37 -2.86
N ASP A 308 26.27 0.32 -1.68
CA ASP A 308 25.58 -0.89 -1.22
C ASP A 308 24.32 -1.16 -2.05
N THR A 309 23.55 -0.10 -2.36
CA THR A 309 22.41 -0.18 -3.28
C THR A 309 22.88 -0.57 -4.68
N ASP A 310 24.00 -0.02 -5.18
CA ASP A 310 24.56 -0.34 -6.49
C ASP A 310 25.00 -1.81 -6.61
N THR A 311 25.45 -2.41 -5.50
CA THR A 311 25.71 -3.85 -5.43
C THR A 311 24.44 -4.67 -5.65
N VAL A 312 23.32 -4.30 -5.01
CA VAL A 312 22.02 -4.95 -5.22
C VAL A 312 21.60 -4.79 -6.69
N VAL A 313 21.73 -3.59 -7.26
CA VAL A 313 21.40 -3.30 -8.67
C VAL A 313 22.23 -4.15 -9.65
N THR A 314 23.48 -4.43 -9.32
CA THR A 314 24.35 -5.32 -10.11
C THR A 314 23.77 -6.75 -10.12
N HIS A 315 23.34 -7.28 -8.98
CA HIS A 315 22.68 -8.58 -8.91
C HIS A 315 21.31 -8.60 -9.64
N VAL A 316 20.59 -7.48 -9.65
CA VAL A 316 19.38 -7.33 -10.45
C VAL A 316 19.69 -7.46 -11.93
N LYS A 317 20.72 -6.73 -12.44
CA LYS A 317 21.18 -6.82 -13.84
C LYS A 317 21.47 -8.26 -14.25
N GLU A 318 22.28 -8.96 -13.45
CA GLU A 318 22.62 -10.37 -13.69
C GLU A 318 21.38 -11.28 -13.72
N SER A 319 20.43 -11.04 -12.81
CA SER A 319 19.21 -11.84 -12.71
C SER A 319 18.29 -11.63 -13.91
N LEU A 320 18.13 -10.39 -14.37
CA LEU A 320 17.39 -10.07 -15.60
C LEU A 320 18.04 -10.75 -16.82
N GLN A 321 19.38 -10.72 -16.93
CA GLN A 321 20.11 -11.37 -18.01
C GLN A 321 19.96 -12.90 -17.96
N ARG A 322 20.05 -13.52 -16.77
CA ARG A 322 19.81 -14.97 -16.59
C ARG A 322 18.36 -15.35 -16.96
N ALA A 323 17.40 -14.48 -16.76
CA ALA A 323 16.02 -14.67 -17.19
C ALA A 323 15.82 -14.56 -18.72
N GLY A 324 16.85 -14.14 -19.46
CA GLY A 324 16.83 -13.99 -20.91
C GLY A 324 16.49 -12.58 -21.40
N ALA A 325 16.52 -11.56 -20.52
CA ALA A 325 16.35 -10.18 -20.90
C ALA A 325 17.67 -9.58 -21.42
N THR A 326 17.55 -8.65 -22.38
CA THR A 326 18.64 -7.74 -22.76
C THR A 326 18.60 -6.52 -21.86
N VAL A 327 19.67 -6.29 -21.09
CA VAL A 327 19.75 -5.13 -20.20
C VAL A 327 20.65 -4.05 -20.81
N VAL A 328 20.12 -2.83 -20.91
CA VAL A 328 20.79 -1.63 -21.45
C VAL A 328 20.87 -0.59 -20.34
N GLU A 329 22.05 -0.10 -20.01
CA GLU A 329 22.16 0.99 -19.03
C GLU A 329 21.66 2.30 -19.64
N VAL A 330 20.80 3.01 -18.91
CA VAL A 330 20.14 4.22 -19.38
C VAL A 330 20.12 5.28 -18.27
N THR A 331 19.98 6.53 -18.69
CA THR A 331 19.68 7.66 -17.81
C THR A 331 18.54 8.44 -18.44
N PRO A 332 17.32 8.35 -17.89
CA PRO A 332 16.21 9.16 -18.37
C PRO A 332 16.53 10.65 -18.28
N PRO A 333 16.25 11.45 -19.32
CA PRO A 333 16.59 12.88 -19.32
C PRO A 333 15.68 13.71 -18.43
N TYR A 334 16.02 14.98 -18.24
CA TYR A 334 15.22 16.04 -17.61
C TYR A 334 15.05 15.95 -16.08
N GLN A 335 15.78 15.10 -15.36
CA GLN A 335 15.56 14.85 -13.94
C GLN A 335 15.66 16.13 -13.07
N ASP A 336 16.72 16.94 -13.27
CA ASP A 336 16.90 18.20 -12.52
C ASP A 336 15.72 19.16 -12.77
N ARG A 337 15.28 19.26 -14.02
CA ARG A 337 14.16 20.13 -14.36
C ARG A 337 12.82 19.64 -13.78
N LEU A 338 12.61 18.33 -13.75
CA LEU A 338 11.44 17.74 -13.09
C LEU A 338 11.42 18.09 -11.61
N ALA A 339 12.54 17.95 -10.90
CA ALA A 339 12.67 18.31 -9.49
C ALA A 339 12.37 19.80 -9.22
N GLU A 340 12.82 20.71 -10.10
CA GLU A 340 12.51 22.15 -9.99
C GLU A 340 11.04 22.48 -10.18
N LEU A 341 10.36 21.82 -11.12
CA LEU A 341 8.98 22.11 -11.50
C LEU A 341 7.93 21.47 -10.57
N GLU A 342 8.28 20.35 -9.97
CA GLU A 342 7.35 19.52 -9.23
C GLU A 342 6.75 20.22 -8.02
N PHE A 343 7.59 20.69 -7.12
CA PHE A 343 7.15 21.23 -5.84
C PHE A 343 6.27 22.48 -5.98
N PRO A 344 6.59 23.46 -6.83
CA PRO A 344 5.68 24.62 -7.06
C PRO A 344 4.29 24.21 -7.60
N ALA A 345 4.23 23.18 -8.47
CA ALA A 345 2.94 22.68 -8.96
C ALA A 345 2.10 22.07 -7.83
N LEU A 346 2.73 21.23 -6.98
CA LEU A 346 2.06 20.57 -5.87
C LEU A 346 1.47 21.53 -4.85
N LEU A 347 2.09 22.67 -4.59
CA LEU A 347 1.55 23.68 -3.65
C LEU A 347 0.20 24.21 -4.11
N THR A 348 0.07 24.59 -5.38
CA THR A 348 -1.21 25.07 -5.95
C THR A 348 -2.26 23.95 -6.00
N GLU A 349 -1.85 22.75 -6.40
CA GLU A 349 -2.73 21.59 -6.52
C GLU A 349 -3.27 21.16 -5.15
N PHE A 350 -2.40 21.10 -4.15
CA PHE A 350 -2.79 20.74 -2.78
C PHE A 350 -3.84 21.71 -2.22
N HIS A 351 -3.61 23.01 -2.31
CA HIS A 351 -4.58 24.01 -1.82
C HIS A 351 -5.95 23.81 -2.47
N ARG A 352 -6.00 23.72 -3.80
CA ARG A 352 -7.25 23.51 -4.54
C ARG A 352 -7.97 22.22 -4.13
N ASP A 353 -7.23 21.12 -4.06
CA ASP A 353 -7.80 19.78 -3.95
C ASP A 353 -8.17 19.44 -2.51
N ILE A 354 -7.37 19.91 -1.53
CA ILE A 354 -7.72 19.72 -0.11
C ILE A 354 -8.95 20.54 0.29
N ASP A 355 -9.10 21.76 -0.21
CA ASP A 355 -10.30 22.58 0.02
C ASP A 355 -11.55 21.89 -0.54
N ALA A 356 -11.47 21.36 -1.75
CA ALA A 356 -12.55 20.60 -2.37
C ALA A 356 -12.92 19.36 -1.55
N TYR A 357 -11.92 18.60 -1.05
CA TYR A 357 -12.16 17.44 -0.21
C TYR A 357 -12.78 17.82 1.14
N LEU A 358 -12.23 18.80 1.84
CA LEU A 358 -12.71 19.25 3.16
C LEU A 358 -14.15 19.75 3.10
N ALA A 359 -14.55 20.39 2.00
CA ALA A 359 -15.93 20.82 1.78
C ALA A 359 -16.93 19.65 1.79
N THR A 360 -16.50 18.43 1.47
CA THR A 360 -17.36 17.22 1.49
C THR A 360 -17.51 16.61 2.89
N ARG A 361 -16.68 17.01 3.86
CA ARG A 361 -16.68 16.43 5.20
C ARG A 361 -17.86 16.93 6.03
N PRO A 362 -18.50 16.07 6.86
CA PRO A 362 -19.64 16.48 7.67
C PRO A 362 -19.26 17.46 8.79
N THR A 363 -18.06 17.33 9.34
CA THR A 363 -17.55 18.17 10.43
C THR A 363 -16.04 18.38 10.31
N GLY A 364 -15.50 19.35 11.03
CA GLY A 364 -14.07 19.68 11.07
C GLY A 364 -13.72 20.87 10.17
N PRO A 365 -12.43 21.07 9.89
CA PRO A 365 -11.95 22.10 8.97
C PRO A 365 -12.65 22.03 7.61
N ARG A 366 -12.93 23.19 7.02
CA ARG A 366 -13.65 23.32 5.74
C ARG A 366 -12.72 23.67 4.58
N ASN A 367 -11.51 24.12 4.89
CA ASN A 367 -10.49 24.56 3.94
C ASN A 367 -9.09 24.46 4.59
N LEU A 368 -8.04 24.74 3.81
CA LEU A 368 -6.65 24.69 4.25
C LEU A 368 -6.35 25.71 5.37
N ALA A 369 -6.94 26.90 5.32
CA ALA A 369 -6.76 27.90 6.37
C ALA A 369 -7.29 27.42 7.73
N ASP A 370 -8.43 26.72 7.75
CA ASP A 370 -8.98 26.09 8.96
C ASP A 370 -8.06 24.99 9.50
N LEU A 371 -7.44 24.17 8.61
CA LEU A 371 -6.44 23.16 8.99
C LEU A 371 -5.22 23.79 9.65
N ILE A 372 -4.67 24.84 9.05
CA ILE A 372 -3.54 25.60 9.60
C ILE A 372 -3.88 26.14 11.00
N ALA A 373 -5.08 26.71 11.14
CA ALA A 373 -5.56 27.23 12.42
C ALA A 373 -5.77 26.12 13.45
N TYR A 374 -6.23 24.93 13.03
CA TYR A 374 -6.36 23.75 13.91
C TYR A 374 -4.99 23.29 14.43
N ASN A 375 -4.01 23.10 13.54
CA ASN A 375 -2.67 22.63 13.90
C ASN A 375 -1.95 23.58 14.88
N ARG A 376 -2.16 24.90 14.73
CA ARG A 376 -1.62 25.91 15.66
C ARG A 376 -2.18 25.76 17.06
N ARG A 377 -3.42 25.29 17.21
CA ARG A 377 -4.13 25.16 18.52
C ARG A 377 -3.91 23.80 19.18
N ASP A 378 -3.71 22.70 18.42
CA ASP A 378 -3.49 21.36 18.99
C ASP A 378 -2.00 20.99 18.97
N PRO A 379 -1.29 21.08 20.12
CA PRO A 379 0.15 20.77 20.16
C PRO A 379 0.44 19.31 19.83
N ARG A 380 -0.55 18.41 19.88
CA ARG A 380 -0.37 17.00 19.56
C ARG A 380 -0.19 16.74 18.07
N GLU A 381 -0.55 17.70 17.21
CA GLU A 381 -0.23 17.69 15.77
C GLU A 381 1.27 17.92 15.51
N ARG A 382 2.05 18.33 16.51
CA ARG A 382 3.43 18.78 16.35
C ARG A 382 4.45 18.00 17.20
N ILE A 383 4.12 16.79 17.62
CA ILE A 383 4.97 16.02 18.54
C ILE A 383 6.27 15.56 17.85
N CYS A 384 6.19 15.03 16.63
CA CYS A 384 7.35 14.53 15.90
C CYS A 384 7.98 15.61 15.01
N PHE A 385 7.19 16.41 14.33
CA PHE A 385 7.68 17.56 13.57
C PHE A 385 6.77 18.78 13.80
N ALA A 386 7.39 19.90 14.13
CA ALA A 386 6.66 21.07 14.63
C ALA A 386 6.07 21.93 13.51
N GLY A 387 6.63 21.88 12.29
CA GLY A 387 6.31 22.76 11.19
C GLY A 387 5.03 22.39 10.44
N GLN A 388 4.53 23.38 9.68
CA GLN A 388 3.49 23.22 8.67
C GLN A 388 3.77 24.14 7.47
N GLU A 389 5.03 24.28 7.15
CA GLU A 389 5.53 25.24 6.16
C GLU A 389 4.92 24.97 4.77
N LEU A 390 4.66 23.69 4.43
CA LEU A 390 4.06 23.33 3.14
C LEU A 390 2.60 23.76 3.08
N PHE A 391 1.85 23.66 4.17
CA PHE A 391 0.48 24.16 4.24
C PHE A 391 0.44 25.68 4.09
N GLU A 392 1.34 26.41 4.75
CA GLU A 392 1.42 27.86 4.68
C GLU A 392 1.86 28.33 3.29
N GLN A 393 2.81 27.65 2.66
CA GLN A 393 3.24 27.90 1.29
C GLN A 393 2.13 27.57 0.28
N ALA A 394 1.41 26.46 0.46
CA ALA A 394 0.28 26.10 -0.40
C ALA A 394 -0.86 27.13 -0.30
N LEU A 395 -1.17 27.62 0.93
CA LEU A 395 -2.18 28.68 1.11
C LEU A 395 -1.79 29.98 0.41
N ALA A 396 -0.50 30.29 0.34
CA ALA A 396 0.04 31.48 -0.33
C ALA A 396 0.34 31.27 -1.83
N ALA A 397 0.24 30.03 -2.32
CA ALA A 397 0.56 29.69 -3.71
C ALA A 397 -0.41 30.36 -4.70
N PRO A 398 0.03 30.58 -5.96
CA PRO A 398 -0.85 31.07 -7.02
C PRO A 398 -2.08 30.20 -7.19
N GLY A 399 -3.19 30.79 -7.63
CA GLY A 399 -4.42 30.05 -7.89
C GLY A 399 -4.32 29.12 -9.11
N PRO A 400 -5.25 28.14 -9.25
CA PRO A 400 -5.18 27.14 -10.32
C PRO A 400 -5.41 27.69 -11.73
N ARG A 401 -5.72 28.98 -11.89
CA ARG A 401 -5.84 29.69 -13.16
C ARG A 401 -4.68 30.64 -13.43
N ASP A 402 -3.69 30.69 -12.55
CA ASP A 402 -2.49 31.48 -12.74
C ASP A 402 -1.70 31.00 -13.98
N PRO A 403 -1.32 31.91 -14.90
CA PRO A 403 -0.60 31.54 -16.11
C PRO A 403 0.76 30.87 -15.83
N GLY A 404 1.48 31.28 -14.76
CA GLY A 404 2.75 30.69 -14.37
C GLY A 404 2.58 29.26 -13.88
N TYR A 405 1.57 29.01 -13.04
CA TYR A 405 1.21 27.66 -12.61
C TYR A 405 0.84 26.76 -13.82
N LEU A 406 -0.01 27.27 -14.73
CA LEU A 406 -0.45 26.48 -15.89
C LEU A 406 0.72 26.13 -16.82
N ALA A 407 1.65 27.07 -17.05
CA ALA A 407 2.87 26.83 -17.83
C ALA A 407 3.78 25.81 -17.14
N ASN A 408 4.06 25.99 -15.84
CA ASN A 408 4.86 25.06 -15.03
C ASN A 408 4.27 23.64 -15.05
N ARG A 409 2.94 23.52 -14.85
CA ARG A 409 2.25 22.22 -14.84
C ARG A 409 2.28 21.53 -16.21
N ALA A 410 2.14 22.28 -17.29
CA ALA A 410 2.23 21.77 -18.64
C ALA A 410 3.64 21.27 -18.96
N GLU A 411 4.68 22.05 -18.64
CA GLU A 411 6.09 21.68 -18.82
C GLU A 411 6.44 20.44 -18.00
N LEU A 412 6.07 20.38 -16.71
CA LEU A 412 6.30 19.23 -15.85
C LEU A 412 5.71 17.94 -16.45
N SER A 413 4.45 18.00 -16.90
CA SER A 413 3.78 16.83 -17.48
C SER A 413 4.40 16.39 -18.80
N ASP A 414 4.82 17.34 -19.63
CA ASP A 414 5.46 17.06 -20.91
C ASP A 414 6.83 16.43 -20.71
N LEU A 415 7.68 17.05 -19.89
CA LEU A 415 9.04 16.55 -19.63
C LEU A 415 9.02 15.19 -18.92
N ALA A 416 8.09 14.96 -18.00
CA ALA A 416 7.98 13.68 -17.31
C ALA A 416 7.62 12.54 -18.29
N ARG A 417 6.64 12.75 -19.17
CA ARG A 417 6.33 11.78 -20.23
C ARG A 417 7.52 11.57 -21.15
N ARG A 418 8.09 12.65 -21.68
CA ARG A 418 9.25 12.58 -22.58
C ARG A 418 10.45 11.91 -21.93
N SER A 419 10.68 12.11 -20.64
CA SER A 419 11.75 11.42 -19.90
C SER A 419 11.68 9.90 -20.04
N LEU A 420 10.48 9.34 -19.94
CA LEU A 420 10.25 7.90 -20.09
C LEU A 420 10.13 7.50 -21.55
N ASP A 421 9.27 8.15 -22.32
CA ASP A 421 8.96 7.78 -23.72
C ASP A 421 10.20 7.86 -24.63
N GLU A 422 10.99 8.94 -24.54
CA GLU A 422 12.23 9.10 -25.32
C GLU A 422 13.26 8.02 -24.94
N THR A 423 13.35 7.65 -23.65
CA THR A 423 14.26 6.60 -23.18
C THR A 423 13.80 5.23 -23.69
N LEU A 424 12.52 4.90 -23.57
CA LEU A 424 11.92 3.66 -24.04
C LEU A 424 12.10 3.53 -25.58
N ALA A 425 11.74 4.56 -26.33
CA ALA A 425 11.81 4.55 -27.78
C ALA A 425 13.26 4.48 -28.31
N LYS A 426 14.17 5.32 -27.76
CA LYS A 426 15.58 5.38 -28.21
C LYS A 426 16.30 4.06 -28.10
N HIS A 427 16.00 3.29 -27.06
CA HIS A 427 16.67 2.02 -26.78
C HIS A 427 15.80 0.78 -27.09
N HIS A 428 14.59 0.98 -27.65
CA HIS A 428 13.60 -0.07 -27.94
C HIS A 428 13.31 -0.93 -26.70
N LEU A 429 12.97 -0.29 -25.57
CA LEU A 429 12.79 -0.95 -24.29
C LEU A 429 11.33 -1.35 -24.05
N ASP A 430 11.14 -2.47 -23.36
CA ASP A 430 9.85 -2.89 -22.82
C ASP A 430 9.56 -2.23 -21.46
N ALA A 431 10.61 -1.88 -20.70
CA ALA A 431 10.51 -1.23 -19.38
C ALA A 431 11.81 -0.54 -19.01
N ILE A 432 11.73 0.41 -18.08
CA ILE A 432 12.88 0.95 -17.34
C ILE A 432 12.84 0.35 -15.94
N ALA A 433 13.95 -0.26 -15.51
CA ALA A 433 14.14 -0.74 -14.14
C ALA A 433 15.06 0.21 -13.38
N SER A 434 14.74 0.51 -12.13
CA SER A 434 15.55 1.39 -11.27
C SER A 434 15.44 0.96 -9.81
N PRO A 435 16.51 1.10 -8.98
CA PRO A 435 16.36 0.88 -7.55
C PRO A 435 15.28 1.79 -6.99
N THR A 436 14.36 1.21 -6.21
CA THR A 436 13.22 1.94 -5.65
C THR A 436 13.65 2.84 -4.49
N ASN A 437 14.59 2.37 -3.68
CA ASN A 437 14.99 2.99 -2.42
C ASN A 437 16.42 2.64 -2.05
N PRO A 438 17.12 3.49 -1.25
CA PRO A 438 18.31 3.09 -0.50
C PRO A 438 17.91 2.15 0.66
N PRO A 439 18.87 1.57 1.41
CA PRO A 439 18.58 0.95 2.70
C PRO A 439 17.85 1.93 3.62
N ALA A 440 16.90 1.41 4.41
CA ALA A 440 16.11 2.25 5.30
C ALA A 440 17.01 3.02 6.28
N TRP A 441 16.78 4.33 6.44
CA TRP A 441 17.46 5.19 7.39
C TRP A 441 16.88 5.04 8.81
N ARG A 442 17.61 5.51 9.81
CA ARG A 442 17.13 5.54 11.18
C ARG A 442 16.03 6.59 11.35
N THR A 443 14.96 6.25 12.05
CA THR A 443 13.86 7.19 12.32
C THR A 443 14.31 8.26 13.32
N ASP A 444 14.21 9.54 12.94
CA ASP A 444 14.50 10.68 13.79
C ASP A 444 13.49 11.81 13.56
N CYS A 445 12.74 12.15 14.61
CA CYS A 445 11.79 13.26 14.57
C CYS A 445 12.44 14.65 14.57
N THR A 446 13.74 14.75 14.85
CA THR A 446 14.46 16.04 14.92
C THR A 446 15.01 16.45 13.55
N THR A 447 15.60 15.48 12.85
CA THR A 447 16.21 15.72 11.54
C THR A 447 15.23 15.51 10.37
N GLY A 448 14.20 14.69 10.60
CA GLY A 448 13.27 14.24 9.55
C GLY A 448 13.86 13.11 8.72
N ASP A 449 13.28 12.89 7.53
CA ASP A 449 13.71 11.83 6.62
C ASP A 449 14.99 12.19 5.86
N ASP A 450 15.81 11.18 5.58
CA ASP A 450 16.94 11.24 4.63
C ASP A 450 16.43 10.90 3.21
N ASP A 451 15.43 11.66 2.76
CA ASP A 451 14.61 11.37 1.60
C ASP A 451 15.41 11.43 0.28
N VAL A 452 15.73 10.26 -0.29
CA VAL A 452 16.35 10.14 -1.61
C VAL A 452 15.65 9.03 -2.40
N ILE A 453 14.57 9.38 -3.12
CA ILE A 453 13.84 8.47 -4.00
C ILE A 453 13.57 9.09 -5.38
N PRO A 454 14.61 9.47 -6.12
CA PRO A 454 14.44 10.18 -7.39
C PRO A 454 13.85 9.30 -8.50
N SER A 455 13.80 7.96 -8.33
CA SER A 455 13.32 7.04 -9.36
C SER A 455 11.82 7.14 -9.63
N SER A 456 11.00 7.51 -8.64
CA SER A 456 9.54 7.53 -8.76
C SER A 456 9.00 8.73 -9.53
N THR A 457 9.68 9.89 -9.46
CA THR A 457 9.19 11.18 -9.97
C THR A 457 8.80 11.18 -11.45
N PRO A 458 9.59 10.60 -12.40
CA PRO A 458 9.16 10.58 -13.79
C PRO A 458 7.84 9.84 -14.01
N ALA A 459 7.68 8.65 -13.42
CA ALA A 459 6.45 7.86 -13.54
C ALA A 459 5.26 8.52 -12.81
N ALA A 460 5.51 9.14 -11.65
CA ALA A 460 4.50 9.87 -10.88
C ALA A 460 3.97 11.08 -11.65
N ALA A 461 4.86 11.95 -12.13
CA ALA A 461 4.50 13.18 -12.84
C ALA A 461 3.92 12.92 -14.24
N ALA A 462 4.36 11.85 -14.92
CA ALA A 462 3.79 11.40 -16.21
C ALA A 462 2.41 10.74 -16.04
N GLY A 463 2.11 10.22 -14.86
CA GLY A 463 0.93 9.37 -14.61
C GLY A 463 1.08 7.95 -15.17
N TYR A 464 2.31 7.45 -15.31
CA TYR A 464 2.65 6.12 -15.84
C TYR A 464 2.76 5.09 -14.72
N PRO A 465 2.64 3.77 -15.00
CA PRO A 465 2.72 2.74 -13.97
C PRO A 465 4.13 2.57 -13.41
N ASP A 466 4.21 2.22 -12.13
CA ASP A 466 5.44 1.80 -11.46
C ASP A 466 5.14 0.60 -10.55
N VAL A 467 5.85 -0.50 -10.74
CA VAL A 467 5.72 -1.73 -9.94
C VAL A 467 7.04 -2.02 -9.26
N THR A 468 7.10 -1.87 -7.94
CA THR A 468 8.26 -2.26 -7.14
C THR A 468 8.13 -3.67 -6.61
N VAL A 469 9.24 -4.38 -6.59
CA VAL A 469 9.36 -5.72 -5.98
C VAL A 469 10.66 -5.83 -5.17
N PRO A 470 10.76 -6.75 -4.19
CA PRO A 470 12.01 -6.99 -3.47
C PRO A 470 13.14 -7.40 -4.43
N ALA A 471 14.29 -6.75 -4.32
CA ALA A 471 15.47 -6.99 -5.16
C ALA A 471 16.66 -7.58 -4.41
N GLY A 472 16.73 -7.35 -3.11
CA GLY A 472 17.81 -7.77 -2.23
C GLY A 472 17.73 -7.06 -0.90
N ALA A 473 18.84 -7.04 -0.18
CA ALA A 473 18.95 -6.34 1.08
C ALA A 473 20.39 -5.89 1.33
N VAL A 474 20.55 -4.82 2.09
CA VAL A 474 21.84 -4.39 2.69
C VAL A 474 21.76 -4.72 4.18
N GLY A 475 22.53 -5.73 4.60
CA GLY A 475 22.33 -6.33 5.90
C GLY A 475 20.90 -6.86 6.04
N PRO A 476 20.14 -6.50 7.09
CA PRO A 476 18.75 -6.90 7.24
C PRO A 476 17.74 -5.99 6.50
N LEU A 477 18.19 -4.88 5.89
CA LEU A 477 17.33 -3.83 5.33
C LEU A 477 17.02 -4.09 3.84
N PRO A 478 15.74 -4.26 3.45
CA PRO A 478 15.37 -4.52 2.07
C PRO A 478 15.65 -3.34 1.13
N VAL A 479 15.95 -3.69 -0.12
CA VAL A 479 16.02 -2.79 -1.27
C VAL A 479 15.10 -3.33 -2.35
N GLY A 480 14.28 -2.45 -2.92
CA GLY A 480 13.37 -2.76 -4.02
C GLY A 480 13.96 -2.42 -5.40
N ILE A 481 13.37 -3.02 -6.42
CA ILE A 481 13.54 -2.64 -7.83
C ILE A 481 12.18 -2.29 -8.42
N SER A 482 12.05 -1.10 -9.00
CA SER A 482 10.89 -0.61 -9.73
C SER A 482 10.96 -0.94 -11.20
N PHE A 483 9.83 -1.31 -11.79
CA PHE A 483 9.63 -1.45 -13.24
C PHE A 483 8.62 -0.39 -13.69
N MET A 484 9.06 0.51 -14.55
CA MET A 484 8.28 1.61 -15.12
C MET A 484 8.11 1.41 -16.62
N GLY A 485 6.93 1.71 -17.16
CA GLY A 485 6.65 1.60 -18.59
C GLY A 485 5.79 2.75 -19.09
N GLU A 486 5.30 2.64 -20.31
CA GLU A 486 4.37 3.60 -20.92
C GLU A 486 3.03 3.64 -20.17
N GLN A 487 2.26 4.69 -20.41
CA GLN A 487 0.90 4.79 -19.85
C GLN A 487 0.06 3.57 -20.25
N TRP A 488 -0.66 2.99 -19.32
CA TRP A 488 -1.51 1.80 -19.48
C TRP A 488 -0.76 0.47 -19.67
N SER A 489 0.56 0.46 -19.49
CA SER A 489 1.35 -0.79 -19.56
C SER A 489 1.36 -1.58 -18.24
N ASP A 490 0.44 -1.32 -17.31
CA ASP A 490 0.35 -1.95 -15.99
C ASP A 490 0.47 -3.48 -16.04
N ALA A 491 -0.23 -4.13 -16.99
CA ALA A 491 -0.18 -5.57 -17.19
C ALA A 491 1.24 -6.07 -17.54
N ARG A 492 1.93 -5.32 -18.42
CA ARG A 492 3.31 -5.66 -18.81
C ARG A 492 4.28 -5.49 -17.64
N MET A 493 4.16 -4.40 -16.87
CA MET A 493 5.00 -4.17 -15.70
C MET A 493 4.81 -5.26 -14.64
N LEU A 494 3.57 -5.64 -14.35
CA LEU A 494 3.27 -6.76 -13.45
C LEU A 494 3.83 -8.09 -13.96
N ALA A 495 3.73 -8.39 -15.26
CA ALA A 495 4.26 -9.63 -15.83
C ALA A 495 5.80 -9.69 -15.73
N LEU A 496 6.52 -8.61 -16.04
CA LEU A 496 7.97 -8.53 -15.88
C LEU A 496 8.40 -8.68 -14.41
N ALA A 497 7.71 -7.97 -13.51
CA ALA A 497 7.95 -8.04 -12.08
C ALA A 497 7.70 -9.44 -11.49
N ALA A 498 6.63 -10.12 -11.94
CA ALA A 498 6.32 -11.49 -11.53
C ALA A 498 7.39 -12.48 -11.98
N ASP A 499 7.82 -12.38 -13.24
CA ASP A 499 8.86 -13.27 -13.75
C ASP A 499 10.22 -12.99 -13.10
N TYR A 500 10.54 -11.71 -12.80
CA TYR A 500 11.73 -11.34 -12.04
C TYR A 500 11.72 -11.98 -10.65
N THR A 501 10.63 -11.84 -9.88
CA THR A 501 10.56 -12.41 -8.52
C THR A 501 10.59 -13.93 -8.50
N ARG A 502 10.17 -14.60 -9.58
CA ARG A 502 10.29 -16.04 -9.76
C ARG A 502 11.75 -16.48 -9.98
N VAL A 503 12.51 -15.72 -10.78
CA VAL A 503 13.92 -16.03 -11.11
C VAL A 503 14.87 -15.60 -10.00
N ALA A 504 14.57 -14.51 -9.32
CA ALA A 504 15.36 -13.92 -8.23
C ALA A 504 14.48 -13.65 -6.99
N PRO A 505 14.04 -14.69 -6.27
CA PRO A 505 13.24 -14.51 -5.07
C PRO A 505 14.08 -13.85 -3.97
N ALA A 506 13.83 -12.58 -3.69
CA ALA A 506 14.62 -11.79 -2.74
C ALA A 506 13.88 -11.45 -1.43
N ARG A 507 12.55 -11.72 -1.37
CA ARG A 507 11.79 -11.43 -0.14
C ARG A 507 12.18 -12.40 0.97
N VAL A 508 12.53 -11.84 2.13
CA VAL A 508 12.72 -12.55 3.39
C VAL A 508 11.68 -12.08 4.42
N SER A 509 11.30 -12.94 5.34
CA SER A 509 10.38 -12.55 6.42
C SER A 509 11.06 -11.59 7.41
N PRO A 510 10.38 -10.56 7.92
CA PRO A 510 10.96 -9.63 8.87
C PRO A 510 11.26 -10.31 10.22
N ARG A 511 12.32 -9.84 10.88
CA ARG A 511 12.82 -10.40 12.14
C ARG A 511 12.55 -9.52 13.35
N PHE A 512 12.01 -8.35 13.17
CA PHE A 512 11.68 -7.37 14.22
C PHE A 512 12.91 -7.05 15.10
N LEU A 513 14.07 -6.87 14.46
CA LEU A 513 15.30 -6.53 15.18
C LEU A 513 15.14 -5.15 15.83
N PRO A 514 15.50 -4.96 17.10
CA PRO A 514 15.35 -3.67 17.77
C PRO A 514 16.25 -2.58 17.15
N ALA A 515 17.44 -2.95 16.67
CA ALA A 515 18.42 -2.11 15.98
C ALA A 515 19.28 -2.97 15.06
N LEU A 516 20.12 -2.31 14.23
CA LEU A 516 21.10 -3.03 13.40
C LEU A 516 22.09 -3.79 14.27
N PRO A 517 22.48 -5.04 13.89
CA PRO A 517 23.53 -5.78 14.58
C PRO A 517 24.85 -4.97 14.60
N GLY A 518 25.42 -4.80 15.77
CA GLY A 518 26.69 -4.07 15.95
C GLY A 518 26.54 -2.54 16.15
N ALA A 519 25.33 -1.98 16.13
CA ALA A 519 25.11 -0.61 16.56
C ALA A 519 25.29 -0.54 18.09
N VAL A 520 26.30 0.22 18.52
CA VAL A 520 26.45 0.52 19.96
C VAL A 520 25.29 1.41 20.35
N THR A 521 24.41 0.93 21.22
CA THR A 521 23.37 1.77 21.85
C THR A 521 24.09 2.77 22.74
N GLY A 522 24.26 4.01 22.26
CA GLY A 522 24.74 5.14 23.03
C GLY A 522 23.69 5.72 23.95
#